data_86bf235eb87a5f0d6c7c6af2c7e6ebb2
#
_entry.id   86bf235eb87a5f0d6c7c6af2c7e6ebb2
#
_cell.length_a   1.000
_cell.length_b   1.000
_cell.length_c   1.000
_cell.angle_alpha   90.00
_cell.angle_beta   90.00
_cell.angle_gamma   90.00
#
_symmetry.space_group_name_H-M   'P 1'
#
loop_
_entity.id
_entity.type
_entity.pdbx_description
1 polymer ?
#
loop_
_entity_poly.entity_id
_entity_poly.type
_entity_poly.pdbx_seq_one_letter_code
_entity_poly.pdbx_strand_id
1 'polypeptide(L)'
;RADVACDIINLDDEYVNQYRLVDAVSFRPYYGQSGALETAYWGARSSERQVRLYNKRVERLKKKEVLPDNIKYWWRLELQLRRSKASEWVKVVHEALDSFYSPRFMPETLKATEQVMLDGLHANHENWDKLSANTKRRYRKLAKKVGKEDELTQHLKASFSESVEQLDKELNNWLHGMTVNRDEV
;
A
#
# COMPACT_ATOMS: atom_id res chain seq x y z
N ARG A 1 -12.40 -13.67 0.70
CA ARG A 1 -11.50 -12.57 1.02
C ARG A 1 -10.08 -13.02 0.76
N ALA A 2 -9.29 -12.18 0.12
CA ALA A 2 -7.86 -12.36 -0.04
C ALA A 2 -7.11 -11.22 0.66
N ASP A 3 -6.10 -11.53 1.45
CA ASP A 3 -5.23 -10.57 2.11
C ASP A 3 -3.81 -10.78 1.56
N VAL A 4 -3.31 -9.79 0.81
CA VAL A 4 -1.96 -9.81 0.24
C VAL A 4 -1.10 -8.84 1.02
N ALA A 5 0.05 -9.27 1.52
CA ALA A 5 0.93 -8.48 2.34
C ALA A 5 2.37 -8.48 1.82
N CYS A 6 3.00 -7.30 1.86
CA CYS A 6 4.42 -7.12 1.59
C CYS A 6 5.10 -6.52 2.83
N ASP A 7 6.20 -7.11 3.27
CA ASP A 7 7.03 -6.57 4.34
C ASP A 7 8.07 -5.59 3.78
N ILE A 8 8.21 -4.46 4.45
CA ILE A 8 9.19 -3.42 4.15
C ILE A 8 10.18 -3.40 5.30
N ILE A 9 11.37 -3.91 5.06
CA ILE A 9 12.40 -4.10 6.09
C ILE A 9 13.51 -3.08 5.93
N ASN A 10 13.91 -2.47 7.05
CA ASN A 10 15.04 -1.55 7.16
C ASN A 10 14.96 -0.29 6.26
N LEU A 11 13.76 0.08 5.84
CA LEU A 11 13.50 1.40 5.28
C LEU A 11 13.04 2.32 6.41
N ASP A 12 13.61 3.53 6.47
CA ASP A 12 13.36 4.46 7.58
C ASP A 12 11.88 4.88 7.68
N ASP A 13 11.45 5.17 8.91
CA ASP A 13 10.08 5.56 9.22
C ASP A 13 9.67 6.84 8.49
N GLU A 14 10.59 7.77 8.28
CA GLU A 14 10.31 9.06 7.64
C GLU A 14 9.95 8.86 6.16
N TYR A 15 10.62 7.95 5.46
CA TYR A 15 10.29 7.59 4.08
C TYR A 15 8.91 6.92 4.00
N VAL A 16 8.69 5.89 4.83
CA VAL A 16 7.45 5.11 4.80
C VAL A 16 6.24 5.97 5.23
N ASN A 17 6.43 6.88 6.18
CA ASN A 17 5.38 7.79 6.64
C ASN A 17 4.88 8.75 5.54
N GLN A 18 5.66 8.98 4.51
CA GLN A 18 5.30 9.82 3.38
C GLN A 18 4.66 9.04 2.22
N TYR A 19 4.67 7.72 2.27
CA TYR A 19 4.11 6.88 1.22
C TYR A 19 2.59 7.00 1.13
N ARG A 20 2.04 7.23 -0.07
CA ARG A 20 0.62 7.53 -0.28
C ARG A 20 0.05 6.76 -1.45
N LEU A 21 -1.22 6.36 -1.31
CA LEU A 21 -2.02 5.74 -2.36
C LEU A 21 -2.89 6.80 -3.05
N VAL A 22 -2.62 7.07 -4.32
CA VAL A 22 -3.27 8.14 -5.09
C VAL A 22 -4.75 7.89 -5.36
N ASP A 23 -5.13 6.64 -5.60
CA ASP A 23 -6.49 6.27 -6.03
C ASP A 23 -7.48 6.09 -4.87
N ALA A 24 -7.03 6.27 -3.64
CA ALA A 24 -7.92 6.12 -2.50
C ALA A 24 -8.82 7.34 -2.31
N VAL A 25 -10.10 7.07 -2.03
CA VAL A 25 -11.09 8.11 -1.72
C VAL A 25 -10.94 8.62 -0.28
N SER A 26 -10.41 7.79 0.61
CA SER A 26 -10.23 8.14 2.02
C SER A 26 -8.86 7.72 2.53
N PHE A 27 -8.30 8.56 3.37
CA PHE A 27 -7.06 8.33 4.10
C PHE A 27 -7.30 8.53 5.60
N ARG A 28 -6.93 7.55 6.43
CA ARG A 28 -7.09 7.61 7.88
C ARG A 28 -5.80 7.16 8.56
N PRO A 29 -4.98 8.12 9.03
CA PRO A 29 -3.79 7.83 9.81
C PRO A 29 -4.15 7.61 11.29
N TYR A 30 -3.40 6.74 11.95
CA TYR A 30 -3.45 6.51 13.40
C TYR A 30 -2.04 6.69 13.95
N TYR A 31 -1.93 7.54 14.96
CA TYR A 31 -0.67 7.88 15.59
C TYR A 31 -0.58 7.23 16.97
N GLY A 32 0.62 6.80 17.33
CA GLY A 32 0.91 6.29 18.65
C GLY A 32 1.04 7.40 19.70
N GLN A 33 1.28 7.02 20.95
CA GLN A 33 1.47 7.97 22.06
C GLN A 33 2.65 8.93 21.85
N SER A 34 3.67 8.51 21.09
CA SER A 34 4.82 9.35 20.72
C SER A 34 4.50 10.38 19.63
N GLY A 35 3.29 10.39 19.07
CA GLY A 35 2.94 11.20 17.90
C GLY A 35 3.45 10.64 16.56
N ALA A 36 4.17 9.50 16.58
CA ALA A 36 4.60 8.83 15.34
C ALA A 36 3.44 8.07 14.69
N LEU A 37 3.42 8.02 13.35
CA LEU A 37 2.47 7.20 12.61
C LEU A 37 2.69 5.73 12.94
N GLU A 38 1.64 5.02 13.34
CA GLU A 38 1.69 3.57 13.55
C GLU A 38 0.91 2.81 12.48
N THR A 39 -0.18 3.40 11.96
CA THR A 39 -1.01 2.74 10.93
C THR A 39 -1.67 3.79 10.05
N ALA A 40 -1.72 3.51 8.76
CA ALA A 40 -2.47 4.28 7.79
C ALA A 40 -3.44 3.37 7.02
N TYR A 41 -4.67 3.81 6.82
CA TYR A 41 -5.67 3.11 6.01
C TYR A 41 -6.08 3.96 4.82
N TRP A 42 -6.21 3.31 3.66
CA TRP A 42 -6.84 3.85 2.46
C TRP A 42 -8.03 2.99 2.06
N GLY A 43 -9.13 3.65 1.77
CA GLY A 43 -10.42 2.99 1.50
C GLY A 43 -11.23 2.72 2.77
N ALA A 44 -12.55 2.64 2.62
CA ALA A 44 -13.45 2.33 3.72
C ALA A 44 -13.31 0.86 4.18
N ARG A 45 -13.59 0.60 5.47
CA ARG A 45 -13.56 -0.76 6.02
C ARG A 45 -14.53 -1.72 5.31
N SER A 46 -15.63 -1.19 4.78
CA SER A 46 -16.65 -1.95 4.03
C SER A 46 -16.35 -2.07 2.54
N SER A 47 -15.33 -1.39 2.01
CA SER A 47 -15.00 -1.41 0.59
C SER A 47 -14.47 -2.78 0.15
N GLU A 48 -14.58 -3.07 -1.13
CA GLU A 48 -14.03 -4.30 -1.71
C GLU A 48 -12.50 -4.32 -1.73
N ARG A 49 -11.87 -3.13 -1.66
CA ARG A 49 -10.43 -2.95 -1.49
C ARG A 49 -10.17 -1.99 -0.36
N GLN A 50 -9.47 -2.45 0.65
CA GLN A 50 -8.89 -1.62 1.70
C GLN A 50 -7.38 -1.87 1.74
N VAL A 51 -6.60 -0.80 1.85
CA VAL A 51 -5.15 -0.89 1.99
C VAL A 51 -4.76 -0.40 3.38
N ARG A 52 -3.85 -1.11 4.01
CA ARG A 52 -3.28 -0.79 5.31
C ARG A 52 -1.77 -0.79 5.23
N LEU A 53 -1.14 0.28 5.69
CA LEU A 53 0.29 0.35 5.94
C LEU A 53 0.49 0.51 7.44
N TYR A 54 1.26 -0.36 8.07
CA TYR A 54 1.43 -0.28 9.52
C TYR A 54 2.83 -0.68 9.98
N ASN A 55 3.24 -0.10 11.11
CA ASN A 55 4.51 -0.39 11.75
C ASN A 55 4.43 -1.78 12.40
N LYS A 56 4.93 -2.78 11.67
CA LYS A 56 4.94 -4.18 12.08
C LYS A 56 5.86 -4.41 13.28
N ARG A 57 6.95 -3.64 13.35
CA ARG A 57 7.87 -3.70 14.49
C ARG A 57 7.16 -3.31 15.78
N VAL A 58 6.43 -2.20 15.78
CA VAL A 58 5.65 -1.75 16.94
C VAL A 58 4.59 -2.78 17.33
N GLU A 59 3.89 -3.34 16.35
CA GLU A 59 2.87 -4.39 16.58
C GLU A 59 3.50 -5.61 17.31
N ARG A 60 4.66 -6.08 16.86
CA ARG A 60 5.35 -7.24 17.44
C ARG A 60 5.88 -6.95 18.85
N LEU A 61 6.47 -5.77 19.06
CA LEU A 61 6.93 -5.34 20.39
C LEU A 61 5.77 -5.21 21.38
N LYS A 62 4.60 -4.71 20.97
CA LYS A 62 3.38 -4.68 21.82
C LYS A 62 2.94 -6.09 22.24
N LYS A 63 3.22 -7.10 21.41
CA LYS A 63 2.97 -8.53 21.71
C LYS A 63 4.10 -9.19 22.53
N LYS A 64 5.12 -8.42 22.92
CA LYS A 64 6.31 -8.87 23.65
C LYS A 64 7.15 -9.92 22.89
N GLU A 65 7.09 -9.89 21.56
CA GLU A 65 7.90 -10.76 20.72
C GLU A 65 9.34 -10.23 20.64
N VAL A 66 10.30 -11.15 20.67
CA VAL A 66 11.72 -10.83 20.47
C VAL A 66 11.96 -10.69 18.96
N LEU A 67 12.55 -9.58 18.57
CA LEU A 67 12.86 -9.31 17.18
C LEU A 67 14.35 -9.52 16.92
N PRO A 68 14.74 -9.94 15.69
CA PRO A 68 16.14 -9.99 15.30
C PRO A 68 16.80 -8.60 15.37
N ASP A 69 18.04 -8.54 15.87
CA ASP A 69 18.79 -7.29 16.09
C ASP A 69 19.06 -6.50 14.80
N ASN A 70 19.09 -7.17 13.66
CA ASN A 70 19.30 -6.58 12.35
C ASN A 70 18.05 -5.91 11.77
N ILE A 71 16.87 -6.02 12.40
CA ILE A 71 15.64 -5.38 11.97
C ILE A 71 15.42 -4.08 12.77
N LYS A 72 15.90 -2.97 12.20
CA LYS A 72 15.71 -1.63 12.80
C LYS A 72 14.34 -1.06 12.52
N TYR A 73 13.84 -1.23 11.30
CA TYR A 73 12.54 -0.77 10.82
C TYR A 73 11.80 -1.94 10.20
N TRP A 74 10.50 -2.06 10.48
CA TRP A 74 9.65 -3.09 9.88
C TRP A 74 8.24 -2.55 9.70
N TRP A 75 7.90 -2.27 8.47
CA TRP A 75 6.56 -1.90 8.06
C TRP A 75 5.93 -3.03 7.25
N ARG A 76 4.61 -3.06 7.21
CA ARG A 76 3.85 -3.98 6.35
C ARG A 76 2.78 -3.22 5.59
N LEU A 77 2.81 -3.39 4.28
CA LEU A 77 1.76 -2.99 3.37
C LEU A 77 0.83 -4.19 3.18
N GLU A 78 -0.46 -4.04 3.44
CA GLU A 78 -1.46 -5.11 3.36
C GLU A 78 -2.65 -4.63 2.54
N LEU A 79 -3.02 -5.40 1.51
CA LEU A 79 -4.19 -5.20 0.69
C LEU A 79 -5.25 -6.21 1.07
N GLN A 80 -6.38 -5.75 1.60
CA GLN A 80 -7.53 -6.57 1.92
C GLN A 80 -8.54 -6.50 0.79
N LEU A 81 -8.73 -7.60 0.09
CA LEU A 81 -9.59 -7.71 -1.07
C LEU A 81 -10.83 -8.57 -0.73
N ARG A 82 -12.00 -8.13 -1.19
CA ARG A 82 -13.28 -8.79 -0.93
C ARG A 82 -14.07 -8.93 -2.21
N ARG A 83 -15.01 -9.89 -2.23
CA ARG A 83 -15.94 -10.14 -3.35
C ARG A 83 -15.18 -10.28 -4.68
N SER A 84 -15.62 -9.60 -5.73
CA SER A 84 -15.00 -9.65 -7.06
C SER A 84 -13.52 -9.26 -7.06
N LYS A 85 -13.10 -8.36 -6.15
CA LYS A 85 -11.69 -7.95 -6.05
C LYS A 85 -10.80 -9.06 -5.50
N ALA A 86 -11.34 -10.00 -4.72
CA ALA A 86 -10.59 -11.16 -4.25
C ALA A 86 -10.33 -12.19 -5.36
N SER A 87 -11.24 -12.38 -6.30
CA SER A 87 -11.02 -13.26 -7.45
C SER A 87 -10.06 -12.68 -8.50
N GLU A 88 -9.95 -11.35 -8.55
CA GLU A 88 -9.03 -10.62 -9.43
C GLU A 88 -7.76 -10.15 -8.69
N TRP A 89 -7.37 -10.83 -7.60
CA TRP A 89 -6.37 -10.33 -6.64
C TRP A 89 -5.05 -9.92 -7.28
N VAL A 90 -4.53 -10.68 -8.23
CA VAL A 90 -3.26 -10.37 -8.93
C VAL A 90 -3.33 -9.03 -9.63
N LYS A 91 -4.36 -8.82 -10.45
CA LYS A 91 -4.60 -7.58 -11.18
C LYS A 91 -4.78 -6.39 -10.22
N VAL A 92 -5.59 -6.59 -9.17
CA VAL A 92 -5.91 -5.52 -8.22
C VAL A 92 -4.69 -5.10 -7.40
N VAL A 93 -3.80 -6.05 -7.07
CA VAL A 93 -2.53 -5.74 -6.38
C VAL A 93 -1.61 -4.94 -7.30
N HIS A 94 -1.43 -5.33 -8.56
CA HIS A 94 -0.64 -4.57 -9.53
C HIS A 94 -1.17 -3.13 -9.70
N GLU A 95 -2.48 -2.97 -9.91
CA GLU A 95 -3.12 -1.65 -10.03
C GLU A 95 -2.92 -0.78 -8.77
N ALA A 96 -2.98 -1.39 -7.59
CA ALA A 96 -2.76 -0.69 -6.34
C ALA A 96 -1.30 -0.25 -6.19
N LEU A 97 -0.34 -1.14 -6.48
CA LEU A 97 1.09 -0.80 -6.42
C LEU A 97 1.46 0.30 -7.43
N ASP A 98 0.84 0.33 -8.61
CA ASP A 98 0.99 1.41 -9.59
C ASP A 98 0.44 2.77 -9.11
N SER A 99 -0.33 2.78 -8.05
CA SER A 99 -0.97 3.98 -7.51
C SER A 99 -0.29 4.53 -6.25
N PHE A 100 0.78 3.89 -5.78
CA PHE A 100 1.59 4.42 -4.68
C PHE A 100 2.64 5.41 -5.16
N TYR A 101 2.97 6.36 -4.32
CA TYR A 101 4.08 7.28 -4.52
C TYR A 101 4.60 7.82 -3.18
N SER A 102 5.87 8.25 -3.18
CA SER A 102 6.47 9.04 -2.12
C SER A 102 6.87 10.42 -2.64
N PRO A 103 6.51 11.52 -1.98
CA PRO A 103 6.90 12.86 -2.40
C PRO A 103 8.40 13.14 -2.24
N ARG A 104 9.12 12.34 -1.45
CA ARG A 104 10.58 12.43 -1.42
C ARG A 104 11.22 12.17 -2.79
N PHE A 105 10.50 11.48 -3.66
CA PHE A 105 10.96 11.15 -5.00
C PHE A 105 10.23 12.04 -6.02
N MET A 106 10.56 13.33 -6.04
CA MET A 106 10.10 14.25 -7.07
C MET A 106 11.15 14.31 -8.18
N PRO A 107 10.83 13.78 -9.39
CA PRO A 107 11.75 13.86 -10.51
C PRO A 107 12.06 15.32 -10.84
N GLU A 108 13.31 15.64 -11.12
CA GLU A 108 13.73 16.97 -11.58
C GLU A 108 12.99 17.43 -12.86
N THR A 109 12.40 16.48 -13.58
CA THR A 109 11.61 16.73 -14.78
C THR A 109 10.25 17.39 -14.53
N LEU A 110 9.79 17.45 -13.25
CA LEU A 110 8.55 18.14 -12.90
C LEU A 110 8.73 19.64 -12.89
N LYS A 111 7.71 20.36 -13.40
CA LYS A 111 7.67 21.81 -13.26
C LYS A 111 7.51 22.19 -11.78
N ALA A 112 8.13 23.28 -11.35
CA ALA A 112 8.05 23.77 -9.97
C ALA A 112 6.59 23.87 -9.46
N THR A 113 5.66 24.35 -10.29
CA THR A 113 4.24 24.45 -9.95
C THR A 113 3.58 23.07 -9.75
N GLU A 114 4.04 22.04 -10.44
CA GLU A 114 3.55 20.65 -10.29
C GLU A 114 4.09 20.03 -9.01
N GLN A 115 5.37 20.31 -8.67
CA GLN A 115 5.97 19.88 -7.41
C GLN A 115 5.21 20.48 -6.22
N VAL A 116 5.07 21.82 -6.18
CA VAL A 116 4.36 22.53 -5.11
C VAL A 116 2.92 22.01 -4.95
N MET A 117 2.24 21.74 -6.06
CA MET A 117 0.88 21.21 -6.00
C MET A 117 0.86 19.79 -5.43
N LEU A 118 1.74 18.90 -5.87
CA LEU A 118 1.81 17.53 -5.35
C LEU A 118 2.20 17.53 -3.87
N ASP A 119 3.13 18.37 -3.45
CA ASP A 119 3.51 18.54 -2.04
C ASP A 119 2.31 18.97 -1.18
N GLY A 120 1.56 19.98 -1.66
CA GLY A 120 0.38 20.46 -0.96
C GLY A 120 -0.74 19.41 -0.87
N LEU A 121 -0.94 18.62 -1.93
CA LEU A 121 -1.91 17.52 -1.95
C LEU A 121 -1.48 16.34 -1.07
N HIS A 122 -0.18 16.16 -0.91
CA HIS A 122 0.39 15.14 -0.05
C HIS A 122 0.32 15.56 1.42
N ALA A 123 0.72 16.78 1.73
CA ALA A 123 0.75 17.29 3.10
C ALA A 123 -0.65 17.30 3.74
N ASN A 124 -1.68 17.62 2.96
CA ASN A 124 -3.07 17.60 3.43
C ASN A 124 -3.99 16.93 2.40
N HIS A 125 -4.47 15.73 2.74
CA HIS A 125 -5.37 14.97 1.87
C HIS A 125 -6.68 15.70 1.55
N GLU A 126 -7.20 16.54 2.45
CA GLU A 126 -8.42 17.34 2.22
C GLU A 126 -8.27 18.33 1.06
N ASN A 127 -7.03 18.69 0.68
CA ASN A 127 -6.79 19.55 -0.47
C ASN A 127 -7.28 18.92 -1.78
N TRP A 128 -7.34 17.58 -1.86
CA TRP A 128 -7.95 16.92 -2.99
C TRP A 128 -9.41 17.32 -3.19
N ASP A 129 -10.18 17.50 -2.11
CA ASP A 129 -11.61 17.82 -2.20
C ASP A 129 -11.89 19.22 -2.70
N LYS A 130 -10.92 20.12 -2.55
CA LYS A 130 -10.99 21.51 -3.05
C LYS A 130 -10.79 21.62 -4.57
N LEU A 131 -10.29 20.58 -5.22
CA LEU A 131 -9.98 20.60 -6.63
C LEU A 131 -11.18 20.20 -7.51
N SER A 132 -11.28 20.78 -8.71
CA SER A 132 -12.20 20.34 -9.74
C SER A 132 -11.89 18.89 -10.18
N ALA A 133 -12.90 18.21 -10.74
CA ALA A 133 -12.75 16.83 -11.22
C ALA A 133 -11.60 16.68 -12.25
N ASN A 134 -11.46 17.65 -13.17
CA ASN A 134 -10.40 17.65 -14.18
C ASN A 134 -9.02 17.82 -13.56
N THR A 135 -8.89 18.73 -12.58
CA THR A 135 -7.64 18.96 -11.85
C THR A 135 -7.26 17.74 -11.05
N LYS A 136 -8.21 17.12 -10.31
CA LYS A 136 -8.02 15.84 -9.62
C LYS A 136 -7.46 14.76 -10.54
N ARG A 137 -8.09 14.59 -11.72
CA ARG A 137 -7.66 13.57 -12.71
C ARG A 137 -6.24 13.84 -13.21
N ARG A 138 -5.90 15.11 -13.51
CA ARG A 138 -4.56 15.51 -13.96
C ARG A 138 -3.51 15.16 -12.91
N TYR A 139 -3.69 15.61 -11.66
CA TYR A 139 -2.69 15.40 -10.61
C TYR A 139 -2.60 13.95 -10.13
N ARG A 140 -3.70 13.17 -10.16
CA ARG A 140 -3.64 11.73 -9.94
C ARG A 140 -2.78 11.02 -11.00
N LYS A 141 -2.94 11.38 -12.27
CA LYS A 141 -2.11 10.84 -13.35
C LYS A 141 -0.63 11.21 -13.17
N LEU A 142 -0.36 12.45 -12.75
CA LEU A 142 0.98 12.93 -12.48
C LEU A 142 1.62 12.20 -11.28
N ALA A 143 0.91 12.07 -10.17
CA ALA A 143 1.37 11.35 -8.99
C ALA A 143 1.66 9.87 -9.29
N LYS A 144 0.84 9.21 -10.10
CA LYS A 144 1.12 7.84 -10.57
C LYS A 144 2.38 7.75 -11.43
N LYS A 145 2.63 8.75 -12.27
CA LYS A 145 3.87 8.79 -13.08
C LYS A 145 5.09 8.91 -12.16
N VAL A 146 5.04 9.79 -11.17
CA VAL A 146 6.08 9.96 -10.15
C VAL A 146 6.29 8.66 -9.36
N GLY A 147 5.20 8.01 -8.92
CA GLY A 147 5.26 6.76 -8.16
C GLY A 147 5.93 5.62 -8.92
N LYS A 148 5.87 5.61 -10.25
CA LYS A 148 6.57 4.58 -11.06
C LYS A 148 8.09 4.68 -10.98
N GLU A 149 8.63 5.84 -10.65
CA GLU A 149 10.07 6.10 -10.52
C GLU A 149 10.55 5.92 -9.06
N ASP A 150 9.63 5.73 -8.11
CA ASP A 150 9.91 5.53 -6.69
C ASP A 150 10.51 4.13 -6.43
N GLU A 151 11.68 4.09 -5.79
CA GLU A 151 12.42 2.84 -5.56
C GLU A 151 11.63 1.82 -4.73
N LEU A 152 10.93 2.26 -3.68
CA LEU A 152 10.09 1.36 -2.88
C LEU A 152 8.98 0.76 -3.71
N THR A 153 8.30 1.57 -4.52
CA THR A 153 7.24 1.10 -5.42
C THR A 153 7.78 0.08 -6.42
N GLN A 154 8.94 0.34 -7.03
CA GLN A 154 9.59 -0.60 -7.95
C GLN A 154 9.97 -1.90 -7.25
N HIS A 155 10.54 -1.82 -6.06
CA HIS A 155 10.91 -3.00 -5.26
C HIS A 155 9.70 -3.85 -4.89
N LEU A 156 8.61 -3.23 -4.40
CA LEU A 156 7.37 -3.94 -4.07
C LEU A 156 6.74 -4.62 -5.30
N LYS A 157 6.78 -3.97 -6.45
CA LYS A 157 6.28 -4.54 -7.71
C LYS A 157 7.12 -5.70 -8.18
N ALA A 158 8.45 -5.62 -8.12
CA ALA A 158 9.36 -6.70 -8.48
C ALA A 158 9.14 -7.91 -7.57
N SER A 159 9.17 -7.71 -6.25
CA SER A 159 8.90 -8.77 -5.26
C SER A 159 7.54 -9.45 -5.46
N PHE A 160 6.51 -8.67 -5.74
CA PHE A 160 5.19 -9.24 -6.02
C PHE A 160 5.19 -10.05 -7.32
N SER A 161 5.78 -9.53 -8.40
CA SER A 161 5.85 -10.21 -9.69
C SER A 161 6.65 -11.52 -9.62
N GLU A 162 7.71 -11.57 -8.83
CA GLU A 162 8.49 -12.78 -8.59
C GLU A 162 7.73 -13.84 -7.78
N SER A 163 6.85 -13.41 -6.88
CA SER A 163 6.14 -14.30 -5.96
C SER A 163 4.77 -14.74 -6.49
N VAL A 164 4.20 -14.03 -7.46
CA VAL A 164 2.78 -14.19 -7.85
C VAL A 164 2.45 -15.58 -8.38
N GLU A 165 3.32 -16.17 -9.19
CA GLU A 165 3.09 -17.52 -9.77
C GLU A 165 3.05 -18.60 -8.69
N GLN A 166 3.98 -18.52 -7.74
CA GLN A 166 4.02 -19.46 -6.61
C GLN A 166 2.80 -19.29 -5.71
N LEU A 167 2.43 -18.05 -5.37
CA LEU A 167 1.27 -17.75 -4.53
C LEU A 167 -0.05 -18.22 -5.19
N ASP A 168 -0.19 -18.00 -6.49
CA ASP A 168 -1.38 -18.43 -7.23
C ASP A 168 -1.47 -19.97 -7.27
N LYS A 169 -0.35 -20.66 -7.49
CA LYS A 169 -0.27 -22.11 -7.44
C LYS A 169 -0.60 -22.68 -6.06
N GLU A 170 -0.06 -22.08 -4.99
CA GLU A 170 -0.35 -22.49 -3.61
C GLU A 170 -1.83 -22.28 -3.28
N LEU A 171 -2.41 -21.14 -3.67
CA LEU A 171 -3.82 -20.83 -3.48
C LEU A 171 -4.72 -21.86 -4.22
N ASN A 172 -4.40 -22.13 -5.48
CA ASN A 172 -5.17 -23.09 -6.28
C ASN A 172 -5.09 -24.51 -5.69
N ASN A 173 -3.91 -24.95 -5.26
CA ASN A 173 -3.74 -26.25 -4.60
C ASN A 173 -4.56 -26.32 -3.31
N TRP A 174 -4.56 -25.27 -2.51
CA TRP A 174 -5.34 -25.21 -1.27
C TRP A 174 -6.86 -25.25 -1.54
N LEU A 175 -7.34 -24.51 -2.55
CA LEU A 175 -8.75 -24.51 -2.96
C LEU A 175 -9.19 -25.86 -3.48
N HIS A 176 -8.37 -26.57 -4.29
CA HIS A 176 -8.67 -27.92 -4.77
C HIS A 176 -8.71 -28.93 -3.62
N GLY A 177 -7.78 -28.85 -2.66
CA GLY A 177 -7.80 -29.69 -1.47
C GLY A 177 -9.05 -29.53 -0.60
N MET A 178 -9.64 -28.32 -0.58
CA MET A 178 -10.90 -28.06 0.13
C MET A 178 -12.14 -28.64 -0.58
N THR A 179 -12.13 -28.73 -1.92
CA THR A 179 -13.24 -29.30 -2.69
C THR A 179 -13.28 -30.81 -2.55
N VAL A 180 -12.14 -31.49 -2.56
CA VAL A 180 -12.06 -32.95 -2.40
C VAL A 180 -12.59 -33.41 -1.04
N ASN A 181 -12.34 -32.66 0.04
CA ASN A 181 -12.81 -33.00 1.38
C ASN A 181 -14.31 -32.72 1.63
N ARG A 182 -15.01 -32.04 0.72
CA ARG A 182 -16.47 -31.81 0.83
C ARG A 182 -17.33 -32.90 0.19
N ASP A 183 -16.76 -33.66 -0.73
CA ASP A 183 -17.45 -34.71 -1.44
C ASP A 183 -17.34 -36.06 -0.71
N GLU A 184 -16.60 -36.13 0.42
CA GLU A 184 -16.41 -37.32 1.25
C GLU A 184 -17.25 -37.30 2.57
N VAL A 185 -18.16 -36.33 2.77
CA VAL A 185 -19.07 -36.20 3.90
C VAL A 185 -20.51 -36.19 3.37
#